data_198ca492da6ce5a19d36cef20c37d4db
#
_entry.id   198ca492da6ce5a19d36cef20c37d4db
#
_cell.length_a   1.000
_cell.length_b   1.000
_cell.length_c   1.000
_cell.angle_alpha   90.00
_cell.angle_beta   90.00
_cell.angle_gamma   90.00
#
_symmetry.space_group_name_H-M   'P 1'
#
loop_
_entity.id
_entity.type
_entity.pdbx_description
1 polymer ?
#
loop_
_entity_poly.entity_id
_entity_poly.type
_entity_poly.pdbx_seq_one_letter_code
_entity_poly.pdbx_strand_id
1 'polypeptide(L)'
;MIAPTKMKKPSNWQDFEKLCKLLWGEIWDCEDTIKQHGRQGQNQHGVDVYAYVEKYKGYCGIQCKGKDDYINAELTEGEIDAEITKALSFEPELKLLVFATTANKDARIEGYIRKKDVENRNNGRFRVEVFSWEDIVDQLERYRDTYNWYVNNSQFKEATDVKVTFDGEEEVVIHPEYIKKITCYEVIKRTPEERALLSQLSQMGLSFQPGMSVWNRPRKIDKRWCKLHIRIDNIGRTVIKTPKLIVFFREKDIEDIDDRFYYCNEPLLNDSAKAQINANKDANREVFQEYTNGIVYRPKESVFVQKDKRVFTISIIAADGITELPMFWRFLCEDYQKNGSLMVKVEPEFEEKVNRIEVDSEADLKPDEILIVPKIIEK
;
A
#
# COMPACT_ATOMS: atom_id res chain seq x y z
N MET A 1 13.07 27.40 13.84
CA MET A 1 12.89 26.74 15.16
C MET A 1 11.59 27.28 15.72
N ILE A 2 10.52 26.51 15.70
CA ILE A 2 9.23 26.90 16.29
C ILE A 2 9.40 26.68 17.81
N ALA A 3 9.11 27.72 18.61
CA ALA A 3 9.16 27.59 20.07
C ALA A 3 8.22 26.45 20.51
N PRO A 4 8.63 25.55 21.43
CA PRO A 4 7.77 24.50 21.89
C PRO A 4 6.51 25.10 22.50
N THR A 5 5.35 24.81 21.89
CA THR A 5 4.06 25.23 22.39
C THR A 5 3.85 24.53 23.71
N LYS A 6 3.69 25.28 24.82
CA LYS A 6 3.34 24.69 26.14
C LYS A 6 2.02 23.96 26.01
N MET A 7 2.08 22.65 25.90
CA MET A 7 0.88 21.81 25.86
C MET A 7 0.18 21.87 27.21
N LYS A 8 -1.14 22.15 27.19
CA LYS A 8 -1.93 22.23 28.42
C LYS A 8 -2.05 20.83 29.04
N LYS A 9 -1.81 20.71 30.34
CA LYS A 9 -2.00 19.47 31.09
C LYS A 9 -3.49 19.10 31.20
N PRO A 10 -3.85 17.79 31.33
CA PRO A 10 -5.23 17.37 31.56
C PRO A 10 -5.87 18.04 32.79
N SER A 11 -7.13 18.38 32.69
CA SER A 11 -7.85 19.13 33.76
C SER A 11 -8.19 18.27 34.98
N ASN A 12 -8.25 16.95 34.78
CA ASN A 12 -8.57 15.99 35.82
C ASN A 12 -7.83 14.66 35.60
N TRP A 13 -7.85 13.80 36.61
CA TRP A 13 -7.14 12.53 36.58
C TRP A 13 -7.75 11.53 35.58
N GLN A 14 -9.06 11.57 35.33
CA GLN A 14 -9.73 10.68 34.37
C GLN A 14 -9.26 10.97 32.94
N ASP A 15 -9.16 12.26 32.59
CA ASP A 15 -8.65 12.67 31.27
C ASP A 15 -7.17 12.29 31.13
N PHE A 16 -6.39 12.33 32.23
CA PHE A 16 -5.01 11.90 32.19
C PHE A 16 -4.86 10.38 31.99
N GLU A 17 -5.64 9.57 32.70
CA GLU A 17 -5.67 8.11 32.47
C GLU A 17 -6.10 7.77 31.06
N LYS A 18 -7.11 8.49 30.52
CA LYS A 18 -7.55 8.28 29.13
C LYS A 18 -6.46 8.64 28.13
N LEU A 19 -5.73 9.75 28.35
CA LEU A 19 -4.58 10.13 27.56
C LEU A 19 -3.50 9.05 27.59
N CYS A 20 -3.12 8.59 28.78
CA CYS A 20 -2.15 7.52 28.95
C CYS A 20 -2.59 6.23 28.23
N LYS A 21 -3.84 5.82 28.37
CA LYS A 21 -4.38 4.66 27.66
C LYS A 21 -4.21 4.78 26.14
N LEU A 22 -4.56 5.92 25.55
CA LEU A 22 -4.46 6.13 24.10
C LEU A 22 -2.99 6.16 23.65
N LEU A 23 -2.15 6.91 24.36
CA LEU A 23 -0.74 7.08 24.01
C LEU A 23 0.03 5.77 24.09
N TRP A 24 -0.10 5.02 25.20
CA TRP A 24 0.58 3.74 25.34
C TRP A 24 -0.04 2.63 24.49
N GLY A 25 -1.31 2.75 24.07
CA GLY A 25 -1.88 1.91 23.03
C GLY A 25 -1.08 1.97 21.74
N GLU A 26 -0.71 3.17 21.30
CA GLU A 26 0.16 3.38 20.12
C GLU A 26 1.62 3.00 20.39
N ILE A 27 2.20 3.40 21.53
CA ILE A 27 3.60 3.09 21.88
C ILE A 27 3.86 1.58 21.94
N TRP A 28 2.90 0.81 22.42
CA TRP A 28 2.98 -0.63 22.61
C TRP A 28 2.35 -1.44 21.47
N ASP A 29 1.77 -0.77 20.46
CA ASP A 29 1.05 -1.41 19.34
C ASP A 29 -0.03 -2.40 19.84
N CYS A 30 -0.87 -1.92 20.77
CA CYS A 30 -1.89 -2.73 21.41
C CYS A 30 -3.21 -1.99 21.66
N GLU A 31 -3.56 -1.05 20.78
CA GLU A 31 -4.71 -0.14 20.91
C GLU A 31 -6.04 -0.86 21.17
N ASP A 32 -6.23 -2.01 20.53
CA ASP A 32 -7.48 -2.78 20.63
C ASP A 32 -7.58 -3.56 21.95
N THR A 33 -6.44 -3.85 22.59
CA THR A 33 -6.38 -4.74 23.77
C THR A 33 -6.07 -4.01 25.08
N ILE A 34 -5.54 -2.76 25.03
CA ILE A 34 -5.23 -1.96 26.20
C ILE A 34 -6.50 -1.54 26.96
N LYS A 35 -6.51 -1.70 28.28
CA LYS A 35 -7.66 -1.49 29.13
C LYS A 35 -7.33 -0.63 30.36
N GLN A 36 -8.31 0.15 30.81
CA GLN A 36 -8.30 0.72 32.16
C GLN A 36 -8.62 -0.39 33.17
N HIS A 37 -7.94 -0.39 34.31
CA HIS A 37 -8.05 -1.40 35.35
C HIS A 37 -9.14 -1.05 36.37
N GLY A 38 -10.26 -1.79 36.31
CA GLY A 38 -11.33 -1.65 37.27
C GLY A 38 -12.15 -0.37 37.14
N ARG A 39 -12.94 -0.11 38.17
CA ARG A 39 -13.78 1.11 38.34
C ARG A 39 -13.33 1.86 39.59
N GLN A 40 -13.67 3.12 39.69
CA GLN A 40 -13.40 3.94 40.86
C GLN A 40 -13.85 3.24 42.14
N GLY A 41 -12.95 3.14 43.15
CA GLY A 41 -13.21 2.48 44.41
C GLY A 41 -12.93 0.98 44.49
N GLN A 42 -12.51 0.35 43.37
CA GLN A 42 -11.99 -1.02 43.39
C GLN A 42 -10.48 -1.04 43.64
N ASN A 43 -9.99 -2.13 44.19
CA ASN A 43 -8.53 -2.31 44.36
C ASN A 43 -7.88 -2.51 42.98
N GLN A 44 -7.09 -1.51 42.53
CA GLN A 44 -6.44 -1.49 41.23
C GLN A 44 -4.98 -2.02 41.28
N HIS A 45 -4.54 -2.52 42.43
CA HIS A 45 -3.19 -3.07 42.59
C HIS A 45 -2.05 -2.16 42.09
N GLY A 46 -2.21 -0.84 42.21
CA GLY A 46 -1.20 0.13 41.77
C GLY A 46 -1.03 0.20 40.24
N VAL A 47 -2.07 -0.17 39.47
CA VAL A 47 -2.07 -0.15 38.01
C VAL A 47 -3.40 0.42 37.51
N ASP A 48 -3.37 1.54 36.81
CA ASP A 48 -4.57 2.21 36.29
C ASP A 48 -4.92 1.76 34.86
N VAL A 49 -3.89 1.46 34.07
CA VAL A 49 -4.00 0.99 32.69
C VAL A 49 -3.08 -0.19 32.46
N TYR A 50 -3.53 -1.20 31.74
CA TYR A 50 -2.72 -2.38 31.42
C TYR A 50 -2.99 -2.94 30.02
N ALA A 51 -1.99 -3.65 29.50
CA ALA A 51 -2.12 -4.45 28.28
C ALA A 51 -1.15 -5.64 28.29
N TYR A 52 -1.45 -6.67 27.51
CA TYR A 52 -0.45 -7.63 27.11
C TYR A 52 0.35 -7.05 25.93
N VAL A 53 1.67 -7.02 26.06
CA VAL A 53 2.56 -6.38 25.07
C VAL A 53 3.50 -7.42 24.48
N GLU A 54 3.37 -7.70 23.19
CA GLU A 54 4.15 -8.74 22.49
C GLU A 54 5.67 -8.52 22.60
N LYS A 55 6.11 -7.27 22.53
CA LYS A 55 7.53 -6.89 22.66
C LYS A 55 8.14 -7.35 24.00
N TYR A 56 7.37 -7.34 25.07
CA TYR A 56 7.77 -7.75 26.41
C TYR A 56 7.35 -9.17 26.77
N LYS A 57 6.57 -9.83 25.89
CA LYS A 57 5.99 -11.17 26.10
C LYS A 57 5.27 -11.29 27.44
N GLY A 58 4.46 -10.30 27.79
CA GLY A 58 3.74 -10.27 29.05
C GLY A 58 2.97 -8.99 29.31
N TYR A 59 2.33 -8.93 30.46
CA TYR A 59 1.54 -7.78 30.89
C TYR A 59 2.43 -6.61 31.26
N CYS A 60 2.07 -5.41 30.79
CA CYS A 60 2.64 -4.13 31.17
C CYS A 60 1.56 -3.26 31.79
N GLY A 61 1.92 -2.52 32.83
CA GLY A 61 1.02 -1.64 33.55
C GLY A 61 1.49 -0.18 33.53
N ILE A 62 0.53 0.73 33.67
CA ILE A 62 0.75 2.15 33.82
C ILE A 62 0.07 2.60 35.10
N GLN A 63 0.80 3.27 35.97
CA GLN A 63 0.27 4.01 37.12
C GLN A 63 0.26 5.49 36.78
N CYS A 64 -0.91 6.09 36.76
CA CYS A 64 -1.12 7.49 36.43
C CYS A 64 -1.13 8.36 37.70
N LYS A 65 -0.30 9.39 37.75
CA LYS A 65 -0.25 10.34 38.87
C LYS A 65 -0.49 11.77 38.38
N GLY A 66 -1.76 12.17 38.38
CA GLY A 66 -2.15 13.58 38.17
C GLY A 66 -1.64 14.44 39.32
N LYS A 67 -0.87 15.46 39.05
CA LYS A 67 -0.31 16.41 40.05
C LYS A 67 -0.85 17.80 39.77
N ASP A 68 -1.13 18.52 40.84
CA ASP A 68 -1.66 19.88 40.79
C ASP A 68 -0.52 20.86 40.43
N ASP A 69 -0.68 21.56 39.32
CA ASP A 69 0.28 22.58 38.86
C ASP A 69 0.34 23.83 39.73
N TYR A 70 -0.79 24.15 40.39
CA TYR A 70 -0.88 25.36 41.23
C TYR A 70 0.07 25.30 42.47
N ILE A 71 0.31 24.10 42.97
CA ILE A 71 1.17 23.86 44.14
C ILE A 71 2.49 23.21 43.79
N ASN A 72 2.84 23.12 42.47
CA ASN A 72 4.03 22.39 42.00
C ASN A 72 4.18 21.00 42.64
N ALA A 73 3.06 20.26 42.72
CA ALA A 73 3.07 18.95 43.34
C ALA A 73 3.97 17.97 42.57
N GLU A 74 4.96 17.41 43.27
CA GLU A 74 5.93 16.46 42.69
C GLU A 74 5.50 15.01 42.95
N LEU A 75 6.05 14.08 42.16
CA LEU A 75 5.99 12.66 42.47
C LEU A 75 7.01 12.37 43.57
N THR A 76 6.61 11.66 44.63
CA THR A 76 7.47 11.38 45.75
C THR A 76 7.97 9.95 45.78
N GLU A 77 9.17 9.74 46.41
CA GLU A 77 9.75 8.39 46.57
C GLU A 77 8.81 7.44 47.34
N GLY A 78 8.11 7.95 48.36
CA GLY A 78 7.13 7.16 49.13
C GLY A 78 5.92 6.71 48.27
N GLU A 79 5.42 7.56 47.39
CA GLU A 79 4.35 7.19 46.47
C GLU A 79 4.81 6.09 45.50
N ILE A 80 6.03 6.21 44.97
CA ILE A 80 6.65 5.23 44.07
C ILE A 80 6.73 3.86 44.78
N ASP A 81 7.30 3.82 46.00
CA ASP A 81 7.44 2.57 46.75
C ASP A 81 6.09 1.92 47.09
N ALA A 82 5.12 2.73 47.48
CA ALA A 82 3.78 2.24 47.77
C ALA A 82 3.11 1.62 46.53
N GLU A 83 3.21 2.24 45.36
CA GLU A 83 2.61 1.70 44.14
C GLU A 83 3.37 0.48 43.60
N ILE A 84 4.74 0.45 43.66
CA ILE A 84 5.50 -0.75 43.31
C ILE A 84 5.06 -1.92 44.20
N THR A 85 4.92 -1.69 45.52
CA THR A 85 4.48 -2.73 46.45
C THR A 85 3.08 -3.27 46.11
N LYS A 86 2.13 -2.40 45.76
CA LYS A 86 0.80 -2.82 45.30
C LYS A 86 0.88 -3.58 43.99
N ALA A 87 1.70 -3.15 43.02
CA ALA A 87 1.84 -3.76 41.71
C ALA A 87 2.43 -5.19 41.77
N LEU A 88 3.12 -5.55 42.84
CA LEU A 88 3.54 -6.94 43.08
C LEU A 88 2.37 -7.92 43.25
N SER A 89 1.17 -7.45 43.58
CA SER A 89 -0.04 -8.28 43.70
C SER A 89 -0.88 -8.29 42.41
N PHE A 90 -0.41 -7.71 41.30
CA PHE A 90 -1.09 -7.78 40.02
C PHE A 90 -0.89 -9.17 39.38
N GLU A 91 -1.99 -9.78 38.95
CA GLU A 91 -1.99 -11.11 38.34
C GLU A 91 -2.53 -11.07 36.90
N PRO A 92 -1.81 -11.72 35.95
CA PRO A 92 -0.49 -12.32 36.04
C PRO A 92 0.61 -11.24 36.25
N GLU A 93 1.79 -11.66 36.73
CA GLU A 93 2.92 -10.75 37.01
C GLU A 93 3.23 -9.81 35.84
N LEU A 94 3.48 -8.54 36.18
CA LEU A 94 3.92 -7.55 35.20
C LEU A 94 5.33 -7.83 34.68
N LYS A 95 5.62 -7.37 33.45
CA LYS A 95 6.96 -7.27 32.88
C LYS A 95 7.51 -5.85 32.96
N LEU A 96 6.61 -4.86 32.96
CA LEU A 96 6.94 -3.45 33.04
C LEU A 96 5.85 -2.70 33.80
N LEU A 97 6.24 -1.81 34.73
CA LEU A 97 5.40 -0.80 35.34
C LEU A 97 5.91 0.59 34.93
N VAL A 98 5.06 1.38 34.32
CA VAL A 98 5.33 2.76 33.93
C VAL A 98 4.61 3.70 34.90
N PHE A 99 5.36 4.61 35.51
CA PHE A 99 4.80 5.76 36.20
C PHE A 99 4.61 6.90 35.20
N ALA A 100 3.40 7.25 34.86
CA ALA A 100 3.08 8.43 34.08
C ALA A 100 2.61 9.55 35.01
N THR A 101 3.20 10.75 34.89
CA THR A 101 2.83 11.85 35.78
C THR A 101 2.73 13.18 35.03
N THR A 102 1.78 14.03 35.48
CA THR A 102 1.70 15.43 35.04
C THR A 102 2.70 16.35 35.77
N ALA A 103 3.47 15.82 36.74
CA ALA A 103 4.56 16.56 37.34
C ALA A 103 5.64 16.90 36.34
N ASN A 104 6.35 18.00 36.57
CA ASN A 104 7.51 18.38 35.77
C ASN A 104 8.68 17.41 35.99
N LYS A 105 9.57 17.35 35.02
CA LYS A 105 10.76 16.48 35.05
C LYS A 105 11.65 16.79 36.25
N ASP A 106 12.01 15.75 37.02
CA ASP A 106 12.85 15.84 38.21
C ASP A 106 13.96 14.77 38.15
N ALA A 107 15.21 15.22 38.03
CA ALA A 107 16.37 14.35 37.94
C ALA A 107 16.54 13.45 39.19
N ARG A 108 16.10 13.89 40.39
CA ARG A 108 16.13 13.12 41.62
C ARG A 108 15.19 11.92 41.53
N ILE A 109 13.95 12.15 41.07
CA ILE A 109 12.94 11.11 40.92
C ILE A 109 13.35 10.14 39.81
N GLU A 110 13.85 10.63 38.67
CA GLU A 110 14.43 9.75 37.64
C GLU A 110 15.56 8.87 38.16
N GLY A 111 16.45 9.46 38.97
CA GLY A 111 17.54 8.73 39.62
C GLY A 111 17.04 7.66 40.59
N TYR A 112 16.00 7.98 41.34
CA TYR A 112 15.33 7.04 42.24
C TYR A 112 14.68 5.86 41.49
N ILE A 113 13.92 6.14 40.44
CA ILE A 113 13.29 5.11 39.61
C ILE A 113 14.34 4.19 38.97
N ARG A 114 15.48 4.71 38.48
CA ARG A 114 16.58 3.88 37.96
C ARG A 114 17.13 2.92 39.00
N LYS A 115 17.27 3.37 40.27
CA LYS A 115 17.68 2.50 41.39
C LYS A 115 16.63 1.41 41.63
N LYS A 116 15.36 1.77 41.70
CA LYS A 116 14.25 0.82 41.89
C LYS A 116 14.11 -0.19 40.75
N ASP A 117 14.34 0.24 39.51
CA ASP A 117 14.38 -0.67 38.35
C ASP A 117 15.48 -1.74 38.50
N VAL A 118 16.67 -1.33 38.89
CA VAL A 118 17.80 -2.27 39.15
C VAL A 118 17.47 -3.21 40.30
N GLU A 119 16.92 -2.69 41.40
CA GLU A 119 16.52 -3.47 42.57
C GLU A 119 15.46 -4.52 42.18
N ASN A 120 14.42 -4.11 41.50
CA ASN A 120 13.35 -5.00 41.05
C ASN A 120 13.87 -6.10 40.12
N ARG A 121 14.69 -5.76 39.12
CA ARG A 121 15.26 -6.74 38.22
C ARG A 121 16.16 -7.76 38.90
N ASN A 122 16.97 -7.31 39.87
CA ASN A 122 17.81 -8.22 40.66
C ASN A 122 16.99 -9.20 41.51
N ASN A 123 15.76 -8.81 41.87
CA ASN A 123 14.81 -9.66 42.58
C ASN A 123 13.89 -10.47 41.63
N GLY A 124 14.17 -10.50 40.34
CA GLY A 124 13.36 -11.22 39.34
C GLY A 124 11.96 -10.63 39.07
N ARG A 125 11.74 -9.36 39.42
CA ARG A 125 10.50 -8.64 39.31
C ARG A 125 10.44 -7.80 38.01
N PHE A 126 9.31 -7.11 37.79
CA PHE A 126 9.08 -6.24 36.65
C PHE A 126 10.04 -5.03 36.61
N ARG A 127 10.27 -4.52 35.42
CA ARG A 127 10.99 -3.25 35.17
C ARG A 127 10.14 -2.08 35.64
N VAL A 128 10.81 -0.96 35.98
CA VAL A 128 10.13 0.27 36.39
C VAL A 128 10.66 1.45 35.57
N GLU A 129 9.77 2.22 34.98
CA GLU A 129 10.08 3.41 34.20
C GLU A 129 9.21 4.59 34.65
N VAL A 130 9.65 5.83 34.41
CA VAL A 130 8.89 7.05 34.68
C VAL A 130 8.84 7.93 33.43
N PHE A 131 7.68 8.51 33.19
CA PHE A 131 7.47 9.54 32.16
C PHE A 131 6.85 10.77 32.86
N SER A 132 7.62 11.86 32.91
CA SER A 132 7.16 13.17 33.33
C SER A 132 6.27 13.81 32.27
N TRP A 133 5.69 14.95 32.56
CA TRP A 133 4.85 15.65 31.57
C TRP A 133 5.63 15.97 30.28
N GLU A 134 6.87 16.44 30.41
CA GLU A 134 7.73 16.74 29.28
C GLU A 134 8.00 15.50 28.43
N ASP A 135 8.28 14.35 29.06
CA ASP A 135 8.49 13.08 28.33
C ASP A 135 7.19 12.62 27.62
N ILE A 136 6.03 12.84 28.24
CA ILE A 136 4.74 12.54 27.64
C ILE A 136 4.48 13.44 26.42
N VAL A 137 4.79 14.72 26.51
CA VAL A 137 4.68 15.66 25.38
C VAL A 137 5.59 15.23 24.22
N ASP A 138 6.84 14.86 24.52
CA ASP A 138 7.78 14.36 23.52
C ASP A 138 7.26 13.08 22.82
N GLN A 139 6.58 12.20 23.56
CA GLN A 139 5.93 11.04 22.93
C GLN A 139 4.72 11.46 22.10
N LEU A 140 3.87 12.37 22.58
CA LEU A 140 2.72 12.86 21.82
C LEU A 140 3.12 13.45 20.47
N GLU A 141 4.25 14.16 20.39
CA GLU A 141 4.76 14.69 19.12
C GLU A 141 5.10 13.60 18.09
N ARG A 142 5.41 12.38 18.55
CA ARG A 142 5.69 11.21 17.69
C ARG A 142 4.43 10.45 17.29
N TYR A 143 3.42 10.41 18.17
CA TYR A 143 2.19 9.66 18.02
C TYR A 143 1.03 10.60 17.67
N ARG A 144 0.91 10.86 16.38
CA ARG A 144 0.10 11.95 15.84
C ARG A 144 -1.41 11.79 16.09
N ASP A 145 -1.92 10.58 16.10
CA ASP A 145 -3.34 10.34 16.28
C ASP A 145 -3.78 10.68 17.70
N THR A 146 -3.02 10.26 18.71
CA THR A 146 -3.25 10.66 20.11
C THR A 146 -3.01 12.16 20.32
N TYR A 147 -1.97 12.75 19.65
CA TYR A 147 -1.75 14.18 19.66
C TYR A 147 -2.97 14.95 19.16
N ASN A 148 -3.48 14.62 17.98
CA ASN A 148 -4.65 15.27 17.39
C ASN A 148 -5.88 15.12 18.26
N TRP A 149 -6.11 13.91 18.80
CA TRP A 149 -7.20 13.69 19.77
C TRP A 149 -7.06 14.61 20.97
N TYR A 150 -5.88 14.74 21.53
CA TYR A 150 -5.65 15.52 22.75
C TYR A 150 -5.76 17.03 22.53
N VAL A 151 -5.11 17.55 21.47
CA VAL A 151 -5.05 19.00 21.17
C VAL A 151 -6.37 19.52 20.61
N ASN A 152 -7.03 18.74 19.76
CA ASN A 152 -8.25 19.18 19.09
C ASN A 152 -9.52 18.86 19.88
N ASN A 153 -9.43 18.30 21.09
CA ASN A 153 -10.58 17.85 21.88
C ASN A 153 -11.50 16.91 21.07
N SER A 154 -10.97 16.18 20.10
CA SER A 154 -11.79 15.30 19.28
C SER A 154 -12.27 14.12 20.12
N GLN A 155 -13.58 13.90 20.14
CA GLN A 155 -14.19 12.82 20.93
C GLN A 155 -13.79 11.42 20.44
N PHE A 156 -13.19 11.35 19.26
CA PHE A 156 -12.76 10.13 18.60
C PHE A 156 -11.34 10.26 18.12
N LYS A 157 -10.56 9.19 18.25
CA LYS A 157 -9.26 9.07 17.61
C LYS A 157 -9.48 9.10 16.09
N GLU A 158 -8.86 10.07 15.43
CA GLU A 158 -8.91 10.17 13.97
C GLU A 158 -8.01 9.09 13.39
N ALA A 159 -8.61 8.06 12.85
CA ALA A 159 -7.88 7.04 12.09
C ALA A 159 -8.04 7.32 10.59
N THR A 160 -6.97 7.77 9.95
CA THR A 160 -6.89 7.81 8.49
C THR A 160 -6.48 6.44 8.00
N ASP A 161 -7.28 5.81 7.15
CA ASP A 161 -6.89 4.53 6.53
C ASP A 161 -7.52 4.37 5.15
N VAL A 162 -6.80 3.68 4.27
CA VAL A 162 -7.24 3.37 2.92
C VAL A 162 -7.06 1.89 2.60
N LYS A 163 -7.97 1.36 1.78
CA LYS A 163 -7.85 0.05 1.17
C LYS A 163 -7.73 0.22 -0.35
N VAL A 164 -6.71 -0.41 -0.94
CA VAL A 164 -6.52 -0.47 -2.39
C VAL A 164 -6.83 -1.87 -2.86
N THR A 165 -7.60 -2.01 -3.94
CA THR A 165 -8.05 -3.30 -4.46
C THR A 165 -8.19 -3.25 -5.99
N PHE A 166 -8.35 -4.42 -6.63
CA PHE A 166 -8.86 -4.55 -8.00
C PHE A 166 -10.38 -4.72 -7.94
N ASP A 167 -11.11 -3.59 -8.00
CA ASP A 167 -12.58 -3.54 -7.93
C ASP A 167 -13.23 -4.29 -6.72
N GLY A 168 -12.49 -4.37 -5.62
CA GLY A 168 -12.91 -5.01 -4.37
C GLY A 168 -12.06 -6.21 -3.96
N GLU A 169 -11.35 -6.84 -4.89
CA GLU A 169 -10.51 -8.02 -4.67
C GLU A 169 -9.02 -7.64 -4.57
N GLU A 170 -8.23 -8.45 -3.88
CA GLU A 170 -6.78 -8.27 -3.74
C GLU A 170 -5.99 -8.96 -4.86
N GLU A 171 -6.69 -9.74 -5.67
CA GLU A 171 -6.14 -10.49 -6.79
C GLU A 171 -7.01 -10.31 -8.04
N VAL A 172 -6.38 -10.28 -9.21
CA VAL A 172 -7.07 -10.24 -10.51
C VAL A 172 -6.35 -11.14 -11.50
N VAL A 173 -7.11 -11.77 -12.41
CA VAL A 173 -6.56 -12.56 -13.51
C VAL A 173 -6.64 -11.74 -14.79
N ILE A 174 -5.57 -11.73 -15.58
CA ILE A 174 -5.52 -11.11 -16.90
C ILE A 174 -5.19 -12.15 -17.98
N HIS A 175 -5.73 -11.95 -19.17
CA HIS A 175 -5.61 -12.88 -20.28
C HIS A 175 -5.01 -12.18 -21.51
N PRO A 176 -3.68 -12.00 -21.60
CA PRO A 176 -3.01 -11.49 -22.80
C PRO A 176 -3.11 -12.52 -23.93
N GLU A 177 -3.48 -12.04 -25.16
CA GLU A 177 -3.69 -12.93 -26.31
C GLU A 177 -2.44 -13.01 -27.19
N TYR A 178 -2.07 -14.25 -27.56
CA TYR A 178 -0.92 -14.58 -28.43
C TYR A 178 -1.37 -15.47 -29.59
N ILE A 179 -0.54 -15.53 -30.64
CA ILE A 179 -0.65 -16.50 -31.72
C ILE A 179 0.49 -17.50 -31.56
N LYS A 180 0.15 -18.80 -31.45
CA LYS A 180 1.08 -19.92 -31.46
C LYS A 180 1.16 -20.44 -32.89
N LYS A 181 2.21 -20.06 -33.62
CA LYS A 181 2.48 -20.55 -34.97
C LYS A 181 3.20 -21.88 -34.88
N ILE A 182 2.58 -22.93 -35.43
CA ILE A 182 3.16 -24.28 -35.48
C ILE A 182 3.48 -24.56 -36.94
N THR A 183 4.76 -24.77 -37.27
CA THR A 183 5.19 -25.17 -38.58
C THR A 183 5.49 -26.67 -38.58
N CYS A 184 4.67 -27.44 -39.27
CA CYS A 184 4.84 -28.89 -39.42
C CYS A 184 5.36 -29.19 -40.80
N TYR A 185 6.23 -30.19 -40.92
CA TYR A 185 6.79 -30.63 -42.16
C TYR A 185 6.19 -32.00 -42.55
N GLU A 186 5.57 -32.10 -43.75
CA GLU A 186 4.92 -33.32 -44.24
C GLU A 186 5.55 -33.77 -45.55
N VAL A 187 5.91 -35.06 -45.66
CA VAL A 187 6.46 -35.64 -46.92
C VAL A 187 5.33 -35.89 -47.88
N ILE A 188 5.38 -35.27 -49.04
CA ILE A 188 4.45 -35.57 -50.16
C ILE A 188 5.24 -36.22 -51.28
N LYS A 189 4.81 -37.44 -51.64
CA LYS A 189 5.33 -38.17 -52.82
C LYS A 189 4.78 -37.56 -54.12
N ARG A 190 5.45 -36.54 -54.64
CA ARG A 190 5.08 -35.93 -55.95
C ARG A 190 5.65 -36.71 -57.11
N THR A 191 4.88 -36.79 -58.20
CA THR A 191 5.36 -37.35 -59.43
C THR A 191 6.40 -36.43 -60.11
N PRO A 192 7.28 -36.93 -60.96
CA PRO A 192 8.24 -36.08 -61.68
C PRO A 192 7.59 -34.95 -62.50
N GLU A 193 6.41 -35.16 -63.02
CA GLU A 193 5.61 -34.20 -63.80
C GLU A 193 5.10 -33.03 -62.90
N GLU A 194 4.62 -33.33 -61.71
CA GLU A 194 4.18 -32.33 -60.74
C GLU A 194 5.32 -31.46 -60.22
N ARG A 195 6.52 -32.04 -60.02
CA ARG A 195 7.74 -31.29 -59.65
C ARG A 195 8.17 -30.31 -60.74
N ALA A 196 8.12 -30.75 -62.02
CA ALA A 196 8.44 -29.92 -63.17
C ALA A 196 7.47 -28.74 -63.31
N LEU A 197 6.20 -28.97 -63.10
CA LEU A 197 5.14 -27.94 -63.13
C LEU A 197 5.32 -26.90 -61.99
N LEU A 198 5.59 -27.32 -60.77
CA LEU A 198 5.82 -26.43 -59.63
C LEU A 198 7.10 -25.58 -59.84
N SER A 199 8.14 -26.14 -60.40
CA SER A 199 9.38 -25.39 -60.71
C SER A 199 9.12 -24.31 -61.75
N GLN A 200 8.31 -24.58 -62.77
CA GLN A 200 7.92 -23.60 -63.77
C GLN A 200 7.04 -22.48 -63.16
N LEU A 201 6.07 -22.80 -62.31
CA LEU A 201 5.24 -21.82 -61.60
C LEU A 201 6.05 -20.92 -60.68
N SER A 202 7.06 -21.45 -59.96
CA SER A 202 7.92 -20.68 -59.09
C SER A 202 8.85 -19.69 -59.86
N GLN A 203 9.27 -20.08 -61.09
CA GLN A 203 10.04 -19.20 -61.96
C GLN A 203 9.20 -18.07 -62.61
N MET A 204 7.87 -18.23 -62.71
CA MET A 204 7.00 -17.21 -63.28
C MET A 204 6.70 -16.03 -62.33
N GLY A 205 7.22 -16.05 -61.10
CA GLY A 205 7.28 -14.86 -60.23
C GLY A 205 5.99 -14.11 -59.99
N LEU A 206 4.84 -14.78 -59.90
CA LEU A 206 3.57 -14.15 -59.55
C LEU A 206 3.51 -13.81 -58.06
N SER A 207 4.27 -12.79 -57.66
CA SER A 207 4.05 -12.14 -56.37
C SER A 207 2.89 -11.14 -56.50
N PHE A 208 1.73 -11.56 -56.11
CA PHE A 208 0.59 -10.66 -55.95
C PHE A 208 0.89 -9.80 -54.73
N GLN A 209 1.42 -8.59 -54.92
CA GLN A 209 1.36 -7.56 -53.89
C GLN A 209 0.01 -6.85 -54.00
N PRO A 210 -0.86 -6.99 -52.99
CA PRO A 210 -2.08 -6.16 -52.94
C PRO A 210 -1.63 -4.70 -52.85
N GLY A 211 -2.08 -3.87 -53.81
CA GLY A 211 -1.78 -2.44 -53.81
C GLY A 211 -2.22 -1.80 -52.51
N MET A 212 -1.27 -1.37 -51.70
CA MET A 212 -1.53 -0.61 -50.49
C MET A 212 -2.10 0.75 -50.89
N SER A 213 -3.40 0.94 -50.64
CA SER A 213 -4.03 2.27 -50.63
C SER A 213 -3.35 3.13 -49.53
N VAL A 214 -2.67 4.20 -49.92
CA VAL A 214 -1.91 5.10 -49.04
C VAL A 214 -2.83 5.79 -48.02
N TRP A 215 -4.14 5.72 -48.19
CA TRP A 215 -5.13 6.49 -47.43
C TRP A 215 -5.76 5.75 -46.25
N ASN A 216 -5.54 4.46 -46.10
CA ASN A 216 -6.15 3.68 -45.03
C ASN A 216 -5.10 2.77 -44.39
N ARG A 217 -4.26 3.31 -43.48
CA ARG A 217 -3.45 2.45 -42.61
C ARG A 217 -4.36 1.89 -41.53
N PRO A 218 -4.68 0.61 -41.53
CA PRO A 218 -5.48 0.01 -40.48
C PRO A 218 -4.80 0.23 -39.13
N ARG A 219 -5.60 0.56 -38.12
CA ARG A 219 -5.11 0.74 -36.76
C ARG A 219 -4.73 -0.63 -36.20
N LYS A 220 -3.46 -0.82 -35.86
CA LYS A 220 -2.97 -2.05 -35.24
C LYS A 220 -3.29 -2.03 -33.75
N ILE A 221 -3.97 -3.09 -33.28
CA ILE A 221 -4.32 -3.28 -31.88
C ILE A 221 -3.54 -4.50 -31.39
N ASP A 222 -2.61 -4.29 -30.44
CA ASP A 222 -1.93 -5.37 -29.75
C ASP A 222 -2.84 -5.90 -28.63
N LYS A 223 -3.19 -7.17 -28.71
CA LYS A 223 -4.10 -7.86 -27.82
C LYS A 223 -3.45 -8.33 -26.51
N ARG A 224 -2.18 -8.09 -26.31
CA ARG A 224 -1.50 -8.33 -25.02
C ARG A 224 -1.84 -7.27 -23.99
N TRP A 225 -2.32 -6.08 -24.41
CA TRP A 225 -2.73 -5.02 -23.50
C TRP A 225 -3.91 -5.46 -22.63
N CYS A 226 -3.65 -5.62 -21.34
CA CYS A 226 -4.64 -5.94 -20.33
C CYS A 226 -4.96 -4.72 -19.46
N LYS A 227 -6.24 -4.55 -19.12
CA LYS A 227 -6.72 -3.45 -18.28
C LYS A 227 -6.76 -3.88 -16.82
N LEU A 228 -6.28 -3.00 -15.94
CA LEU A 228 -6.42 -3.13 -14.50
C LEU A 228 -7.30 -2.01 -13.96
N HIS A 229 -8.38 -2.37 -13.28
CA HIS A 229 -9.29 -1.44 -12.60
C HIS A 229 -8.87 -1.36 -11.14
N ILE A 230 -8.30 -0.23 -10.74
CA ILE A 230 -7.77 -0.02 -9.40
C ILE A 230 -8.77 0.84 -8.63
N ARG A 231 -9.17 0.35 -7.47
CA ARG A 231 -10.10 1.00 -6.55
C ARG A 231 -9.40 1.36 -5.25
N ILE A 232 -9.66 2.56 -4.78
CA ILE A 232 -9.21 3.09 -3.48
C ILE A 232 -10.45 3.37 -2.66
N ASP A 233 -10.57 2.80 -1.48
CA ASP A 233 -11.63 3.08 -0.51
C ASP A 233 -11.03 3.83 0.68
N ASN A 234 -11.66 4.93 1.11
CA ASN A 234 -11.37 5.55 2.39
C ASN A 234 -12.12 4.76 3.48
N ILE A 235 -11.44 3.83 4.13
CA ILE A 235 -12.00 3.00 5.21
C ILE A 235 -11.77 3.62 6.59
N GLY A 236 -11.04 4.75 6.63
CA GLY A 236 -10.79 5.52 7.84
C GLY A 236 -12.01 6.31 8.33
N ARG A 237 -11.81 7.00 9.44
CA ARG A 237 -12.83 7.86 10.07
C ARG A 237 -12.62 9.35 9.79
N THR A 238 -11.60 9.68 8.99
CA THR A 238 -11.22 11.04 8.65
C THR A 238 -11.42 11.33 7.18
N VAL A 239 -11.54 12.60 6.85
CA VAL A 239 -11.50 13.11 5.49
C VAL A 239 -10.04 13.23 5.08
N ILE A 240 -9.68 12.60 3.96
CA ILE A 240 -8.33 12.62 3.42
C ILE A 240 -8.20 13.82 2.46
N LYS A 241 -7.16 14.63 2.65
CA LYS A 241 -6.86 15.79 1.80
C LYS A 241 -5.69 15.47 0.88
N THR A 242 -5.77 15.99 -0.36
CA THR A 242 -4.71 15.84 -1.37
C THR A 242 -4.22 14.40 -1.59
N PRO A 243 -5.16 13.44 -1.79
CA PRO A 243 -4.77 12.04 -1.98
C PRO A 243 -3.98 11.84 -3.27
N LYS A 244 -2.97 10.98 -3.21
CA LYS A 244 -2.14 10.56 -4.33
C LYS A 244 -1.85 9.08 -4.20
N LEU A 245 -2.07 8.30 -5.25
CA LEU A 245 -1.65 6.90 -5.30
C LEU A 245 -0.57 6.73 -6.37
N ILE A 246 0.53 6.10 -6.00
CA ILE A 246 1.58 5.66 -6.93
C ILE A 246 1.45 4.15 -7.05
N VAL A 247 1.32 3.66 -8.27
CA VAL A 247 1.28 2.24 -8.61
C VAL A 247 2.50 1.91 -9.44
N PHE A 248 3.20 0.83 -9.13
CA PHE A 248 4.40 0.44 -9.85
C PHE A 248 4.61 -1.07 -9.84
N PHE A 249 5.32 -1.54 -10.86
CA PHE A 249 5.73 -2.92 -11.04
C PHE A 249 7.26 -3.02 -11.02
N ARG A 250 7.80 -4.23 -10.94
CA ARG A 250 9.23 -4.42 -11.19
C ARG A 250 9.49 -4.31 -12.70
N GLU A 251 10.54 -3.60 -13.10
CA GLU A 251 10.84 -3.37 -14.52
C GLU A 251 10.97 -4.65 -15.35
N LYS A 252 11.49 -5.73 -14.73
CA LYS A 252 11.65 -7.03 -15.39
C LYS A 252 10.34 -7.82 -15.57
N ASP A 253 9.27 -7.44 -14.85
CA ASP A 253 8.02 -8.19 -14.81
C ASP A 253 6.97 -7.63 -15.78
N ILE A 254 7.20 -6.44 -16.35
CA ILE A 254 6.34 -5.82 -17.37
C ILE A 254 7.16 -5.43 -18.60
N GLU A 255 6.54 -5.53 -19.77
CA GLU A 255 7.09 -5.02 -21.03
C GLU A 255 6.72 -3.55 -21.23
N ASP A 256 5.47 -3.18 -20.90
CA ASP A 256 4.97 -1.82 -21.08
C ASP A 256 3.80 -1.51 -20.11
N ILE A 257 3.59 -0.20 -19.87
CA ILE A 257 2.49 0.33 -19.05
C ILE A 257 1.94 1.60 -19.71
N ASP A 258 0.63 1.80 -19.65
CA ASP A 258 -0.07 2.91 -20.31
C ASP A 258 -1.15 3.50 -19.39
N ASP A 259 -1.17 4.81 -19.22
CA ASP A 259 -2.16 5.56 -18.44
C ASP A 259 -3.46 5.81 -19.20
N ARG A 260 -3.53 5.34 -20.45
CA ARG A 260 -4.67 5.45 -21.36
C ARG A 260 -5.03 6.90 -21.73
N PHE A 261 -4.08 7.78 -21.62
CA PHE A 261 -4.24 9.17 -22.02
C PHE A 261 -3.68 9.39 -23.43
N TYR A 262 -4.53 9.78 -24.37
CA TYR A 262 -4.15 10.02 -25.76
C TYR A 262 -4.62 11.40 -26.20
N TYR A 263 -3.73 12.19 -26.78
CA TYR A 263 -4.09 13.44 -27.42
C TYR A 263 -4.96 13.23 -28.65
N CYS A 264 -5.90 14.15 -28.89
CA CYS A 264 -6.72 14.15 -30.08
C CYS A 264 -5.85 14.46 -31.30
N ASN A 265 -5.80 13.53 -32.26
CA ASN A 265 -5.08 13.65 -33.52
C ASN A 265 -5.98 13.37 -34.73
N GLU A 266 -7.27 13.79 -34.65
CA GLU A 266 -8.25 13.59 -35.71
C GLU A 266 -7.88 14.42 -36.96
N PRO A 267 -7.69 13.80 -38.14
CA PRO A 267 -7.27 14.50 -39.37
C PRO A 267 -8.26 15.56 -39.84
N LEU A 268 -9.55 15.39 -39.53
CA LEU A 268 -10.63 16.30 -39.95
C LEU A 268 -10.77 17.57 -39.08
N LEU A 269 -10.08 17.64 -37.95
CA LEU A 269 -10.12 18.80 -37.06
C LEU A 269 -8.98 19.77 -37.37
N ASN A 270 -9.27 21.06 -37.32
CA ASN A 270 -8.22 22.10 -37.38
C ASN A 270 -7.39 22.13 -36.08
N ASP A 271 -6.23 22.74 -36.14
CA ASP A 271 -5.27 22.76 -35.03
C ASP A 271 -5.81 23.46 -33.78
N SER A 272 -6.64 24.50 -33.95
CA SER A 272 -7.28 25.22 -32.86
C SER A 272 -8.27 24.33 -32.11
N ALA A 273 -9.11 23.59 -32.84
CA ALA A 273 -10.05 22.65 -32.25
C ALA A 273 -9.32 21.47 -31.53
N LYS A 274 -8.23 20.95 -32.13
CA LYS A 274 -7.38 19.94 -31.49
C LYS A 274 -6.76 20.48 -30.20
N ALA A 275 -6.23 21.69 -30.22
CA ALA A 275 -5.63 22.33 -29.04
C ALA A 275 -6.66 22.49 -27.90
N GLN A 276 -7.88 22.92 -28.23
CA GLN A 276 -8.97 23.06 -27.25
C GLN A 276 -9.37 21.72 -26.63
N ILE A 277 -9.55 20.68 -27.46
CA ILE A 277 -9.87 19.33 -26.98
C ILE A 277 -8.74 18.79 -26.07
N ASN A 278 -7.48 18.98 -26.48
CA ASN A 278 -6.34 18.51 -25.72
C ASN A 278 -6.18 19.27 -24.39
N ALA A 279 -6.38 20.58 -24.37
CA ALA A 279 -6.41 21.36 -23.14
C ALA A 279 -7.50 20.89 -22.17
N ASN A 280 -8.71 20.57 -22.68
CA ASN A 280 -9.78 20.01 -21.88
C ASN A 280 -9.46 18.60 -21.35
N LYS A 281 -8.79 17.77 -22.16
CA LYS A 281 -8.32 16.45 -21.73
C LYS A 281 -7.27 16.56 -20.62
N ASP A 282 -6.27 17.42 -20.78
CA ASP A 282 -5.24 17.67 -19.77
C ASP A 282 -5.84 18.20 -18.47
N ALA A 283 -6.76 19.16 -18.56
CA ALA A 283 -7.46 19.68 -17.39
C ALA A 283 -8.29 18.60 -16.66
N ASN A 284 -8.67 17.51 -17.33
CA ASN A 284 -9.46 16.41 -16.79
C ASN A 284 -8.63 15.17 -16.45
N ARG A 285 -7.33 15.21 -16.67
CA ARG A 285 -6.44 14.08 -16.43
C ARG A 285 -6.20 13.87 -14.95
N GLU A 286 -6.34 12.64 -14.50
CA GLU A 286 -6.07 12.21 -13.14
C GLU A 286 -4.99 11.12 -13.05
N VAL A 287 -4.72 10.43 -14.17
CA VAL A 287 -3.76 9.32 -14.27
C VAL A 287 -2.58 9.77 -15.11
N PHE A 288 -1.36 9.60 -14.61
CA PHE A 288 -0.12 10.08 -15.24
C PHE A 288 0.93 8.99 -15.24
N GLN A 289 1.47 8.67 -16.40
CA GLN A 289 2.65 7.83 -16.52
C GLN A 289 3.90 8.69 -16.26
N GLU A 290 4.38 8.69 -15.03
CA GLU A 290 5.57 9.45 -14.63
C GLU A 290 6.84 8.60 -14.56
N TYR A 291 6.69 7.27 -14.58
CA TYR A 291 7.78 6.31 -14.50
C TYR A 291 7.64 5.28 -15.62
N THR A 292 8.75 4.67 -16.04
CA THR A 292 8.77 3.60 -17.06
C THR A 292 7.96 2.38 -16.64
N ASN A 293 7.88 2.13 -15.34
CA ASN A 293 7.21 0.97 -14.73
C ASN A 293 6.10 1.37 -13.75
N GLY A 294 5.63 2.63 -13.79
CA GLY A 294 4.69 3.12 -12.80
C GLY A 294 3.83 4.29 -13.23
N ILE A 295 2.69 4.36 -12.59
CA ILE A 295 1.60 5.33 -12.81
C ILE A 295 1.34 6.08 -11.53
N VAL A 296 1.01 7.36 -11.66
CA VAL A 296 0.58 8.22 -10.57
C VAL A 296 -0.87 8.62 -10.80
N TYR A 297 -1.73 8.29 -9.84
CA TYR A 297 -3.10 8.77 -9.78
C TYR A 297 -3.20 9.99 -8.87
N ARG A 298 -3.74 11.10 -9.39
CA ARG A 298 -4.03 12.34 -8.67
C ARG A 298 -5.46 12.74 -8.97
N PRO A 299 -6.40 12.45 -8.07
CA PRO A 299 -7.80 12.85 -8.29
C PRO A 299 -7.92 14.36 -8.32
N LYS A 300 -8.81 14.87 -9.16
CA LYS A 300 -9.13 16.31 -9.24
C LYS A 300 -9.71 16.87 -7.96
N GLU A 301 -10.61 16.08 -7.37
CA GLU A 301 -11.15 16.42 -6.07
C GLU A 301 -10.09 16.17 -5.02
N SER A 302 -9.56 17.25 -4.46
CA SER A 302 -8.53 17.22 -3.42
C SER A 302 -9.03 16.66 -2.09
N VAL A 303 -10.33 16.37 -1.97
CA VAL A 303 -10.98 15.87 -0.75
C VAL A 303 -11.54 14.48 -1.03
N PHE A 304 -11.21 13.53 -0.16
CA PHE A 304 -11.66 12.16 -0.21
C PHE A 304 -12.40 11.84 1.09
N VAL A 305 -13.73 11.88 1.03
CA VAL A 305 -14.58 11.74 2.22
C VAL A 305 -14.63 10.31 2.72
N GLN A 306 -15.11 10.14 3.97
CA GLN A 306 -15.25 8.83 4.59
C GLN A 306 -16.18 7.92 3.80
N LYS A 307 -15.86 6.63 3.71
CA LYS A 307 -16.63 5.60 3.00
C LYS A 307 -16.81 5.87 1.49
N ASP A 308 -16.14 6.88 0.95
CA ASP A 308 -16.11 7.14 -0.48
C ASP A 308 -15.08 6.24 -1.18
N LYS A 309 -15.25 6.09 -2.48
CA LYS A 309 -14.36 5.27 -3.32
C LYS A 309 -13.92 6.04 -4.55
N ARG A 310 -12.69 5.77 -4.97
CA ARG A 310 -12.13 6.27 -6.23
C ARG A 310 -11.70 5.10 -7.09
N VAL A 311 -11.97 5.18 -8.39
CA VAL A 311 -11.60 4.12 -9.33
C VAL A 311 -10.89 4.75 -10.52
N PHE A 312 -9.80 4.14 -10.95
CA PHE A 312 -9.12 4.50 -12.19
C PHE A 312 -8.63 3.24 -12.90
N THR A 313 -8.29 3.38 -14.17
CA THR A 313 -7.89 2.25 -15.02
C THR A 313 -6.53 2.54 -15.65
N ILE A 314 -5.67 1.54 -15.62
CA ILE A 314 -4.40 1.52 -16.36
C ILE A 314 -4.40 0.35 -17.34
N SER A 315 -3.47 0.31 -18.26
CA SER A 315 -3.22 -0.86 -19.10
C SER A 315 -1.76 -1.30 -18.97
N ILE A 316 -1.52 -2.61 -19.03
CA ILE A 316 -0.20 -3.19 -18.93
C ILE A 316 0.02 -4.28 -19.99
N ILE A 317 1.27 -4.51 -20.36
CA ILE A 317 1.73 -5.74 -21.01
C ILE A 317 2.67 -6.42 -20.02
N ALA A 318 2.31 -7.62 -19.57
CA ALA A 318 3.19 -8.44 -18.75
C ALA A 318 4.37 -8.95 -19.59
N ALA A 319 5.54 -9.10 -18.96
CA ALA A 319 6.69 -9.69 -19.62
C ALA A 319 6.45 -11.18 -19.93
N ASP A 320 7.09 -11.68 -20.98
CA ASP A 320 6.92 -13.06 -21.42
C ASP A 320 7.28 -14.07 -20.32
N GLY A 321 6.42 -15.09 -20.15
CA GLY A 321 6.63 -16.17 -19.19
C GLY A 321 6.28 -15.84 -17.73
N ILE A 322 5.80 -14.64 -17.44
CA ILE A 322 5.34 -14.25 -16.11
C ILE A 322 3.93 -14.85 -15.87
N THR A 323 3.75 -15.55 -14.77
CA THR A 323 2.46 -16.09 -14.32
C THR A 323 1.90 -15.33 -13.12
N GLU A 324 2.75 -14.72 -12.29
CA GLU A 324 2.42 -13.93 -11.13
C GLU A 324 3.13 -12.57 -11.21
N LEU A 325 2.36 -11.51 -11.22
CA LEU A 325 2.83 -10.14 -11.37
C LEU A 325 2.40 -9.32 -10.15
N PRO A 326 3.28 -9.11 -9.15
CA PRO A 326 2.96 -8.28 -8.00
C PRO A 326 2.92 -6.80 -8.41
N MET A 327 1.79 -6.15 -8.18
CA MET A 327 1.60 -4.71 -8.30
C MET A 327 1.83 -4.07 -6.93
N PHE A 328 2.83 -3.20 -6.82
CA PHE A 328 3.09 -2.44 -5.60
C PHE A 328 2.39 -1.09 -5.66
N TRP A 329 1.94 -0.60 -4.51
CA TRP A 329 1.34 0.71 -4.44
C TRP A 329 1.81 1.49 -3.21
N ARG A 330 1.80 2.82 -3.35
CA ARG A 330 2.06 3.77 -2.27
C ARG A 330 0.99 4.85 -2.29
N PHE A 331 0.21 4.91 -1.24
CA PHE A 331 -0.75 5.98 -1.01
C PHE A 331 -0.10 7.08 -0.17
N LEU A 332 -0.31 8.33 -0.57
CA LEU A 332 0.23 9.52 0.07
C LEU A 332 -0.88 10.55 0.19
N CYS A 333 -0.94 11.23 1.33
CA CYS A 333 -1.76 12.43 1.51
C CYS A 333 -1.04 13.39 2.47
N GLU A 334 -1.67 14.49 2.86
CA GLU A 334 -1.04 15.55 3.65
C GLU A 334 -0.38 15.01 4.95
N ASP A 335 -1.05 14.11 5.65
CA ASP A 335 -0.69 13.66 6.99
C ASP A 335 -0.53 12.13 7.13
N TYR A 336 -0.66 11.38 6.02
CA TYR A 336 -0.68 9.92 6.09
C TYR A 336 -0.05 9.30 4.85
N GLN A 337 0.64 8.17 5.07
CA GLN A 337 1.14 7.32 4.00
C GLN A 337 0.90 5.84 4.32
N LYS A 338 0.59 5.07 3.28
CA LYS A 338 0.46 3.61 3.36
C LYS A 338 1.02 2.96 2.12
N ASN A 339 1.64 1.81 2.28
CA ASN A 339 2.16 0.99 1.19
C ASN A 339 1.47 -0.37 1.21
N GLY A 340 1.44 -1.02 0.07
CA GLY A 340 0.94 -2.38 -0.04
C GLY A 340 1.25 -3.00 -1.40
N SER A 341 0.74 -4.20 -1.60
CA SER A 341 0.83 -4.90 -2.87
C SER A 341 -0.46 -5.65 -3.15
N LEU A 342 -0.75 -5.83 -4.45
CA LEU A 342 -1.84 -6.65 -4.96
C LEU A 342 -1.25 -7.65 -5.95
N MET A 343 -1.94 -8.76 -6.21
CA MET A 343 -1.47 -9.80 -7.11
C MET A 343 -2.24 -9.80 -8.42
N VAL A 344 -1.51 -9.72 -9.54
CA VAL A 344 -2.06 -9.95 -10.88
C VAL A 344 -1.60 -11.32 -11.35
N LYS A 345 -2.53 -12.23 -11.59
CA LYS A 345 -2.26 -13.52 -12.25
C LYS A 345 -2.35 -13.37 -13.74
N VAL A 346 -1.39 -13.94 -14.44
CA VAL A 346 -1.29 -13.86 -15.89
C VAL A 346 -1.56 -15.25 -16.48
N GLU A 347 -2.68 -15.38 -17.19
CA GLU A 347 -3.09 -16.60 -17.87
C GLU A 347 -3.20 -16.33 -19.39
N PRO A 348 -2.11 -16.51 -20.16
CA PRO A 348 -2.10 -16.18 -21.58
C PRO A 348 -3.08 -17.05 -22.38
N GLU A 349 -3.78 -16.45 -23.34
CA GLU A 349 -4.58 -17.16 -24.33
C GLU A 349 -3.85 -17.30 -25.64
N PHE A 350 -3.91 -18.51 -26.26
CA PHE A 350 -3.20 -18.83 -27.48
C PHE A 350 -4.16 -19.20 -28.61
N GLU A 351 -4.08 -18.46 -29.71
CA GLU A 351 -4.69 -18.84 -30.98
C GLU A 351 -3.69 -19.66 -31.79
N GLU A 352 -3.96 -20.94 -32.03
CA GLU A 352 -3.08 -21.80 -32.81
C GLU A 352 -3.25 -21.56 -34.31
N LYS A 353 -2.12 -21.38 -35.03
CA LYS A 353 -2.05 -21.33 -36.50
C LYS A 353 -1.06 -22.34 -36.97
N VAL A 354 -1.55 -23.39 -37.61
CA VAL A 354 -0.71 -24.47 -38.17
C VAL A 354 -0.38 -24.14 -39.62
N ASN A 355 0.88 -24.04 -39.89
CA ASN A 355 1.44 -23.93 -41.25
C ASN A 355 2.08 -25.26 -41.62
N ARG A 356 1.61 -25.90 -42.71
CA ARG A 356 2.17 -27.16 -43.19
C ARG A 356 3.09 -26.87 -44.37
N ILE A 357 4.32 -27.29 -44.25
CA ILE A 357 5.33 -27.20 -45.29
C ILE A 357 5.51 -28.59 -45.88
N GLU A 358 5.23 -28.70 -47.15
CA GLU A 358 5.37 -29.93 -47.92
C GLU A 358 6.85 -30.10 -48.34
N VAL A 359 7.44 -31.26 -48.03
CA VAL A 359 8.82 -31.62 -48.42
C VAL A 359 8.82 -32.87 -49.30
N ASP A 360 9.80 -32.97 -50.20
CA ASP A 360 9.85 -34.03 -51.22
C ASP A 360 10.54 -35.31 -50.73
N SER A 361 11.26 -35.29 -49.63
CA SER A 361 11.94 -36.46 -49.08
C SER A 361 11.94 -36.49 -47.55
N GLU A 362 12.11 -37.69 -46.96
CA GLU A 362 12.27 -37.86 -45.53
C GLU A 362 13.52 -37.19 -44.97
N ALA A 363 14.54 -36.97 -45.80
CA ALA A 363 15.80 -36.29 -45.42
C ALA A 363 15.55 -34.78 -45.18
N ASP A 364 14.48 -34.20 -45.72
CA ASP A 364 14.14 -32.80 -45.61
C ASP A 364 13.16 -32.53 -44.45
N LEU A 365 12.71 -33.58 -43.74
CA LEU A 365 11.86 -33.44 -42.53
C LEU A 365 12.64 -32.73 -41.44
N LYS A 366 12.02 -31.69 -40.91
CA LYS A 366 12.49 -31.00 -39.71
C LYS A 366 11.51 -31.23 -38.58
N PRO A 367 11.96 -31.17 -37.32
CA PRO A 367 11.05 -31.20 -36.20
C PRO A 367 10.10 -29.98 -36.29
N ASP A 368 8.90 -30.13 -35.75
CA ASP A 368 7.90 -29.04 -35.66
C ASP A 368 8.49 -27.82 -34.97
N GLU A 369 8.35 -26.68 -35.59
CA GLU A 369 8.79 -25.39 -35.02
C GLU A 369 7.61 -24.67 -34.43
N ILE A 370 7.73 -24.27 -33.15
CA ILE A 370 6.72 -23.50 -32.45
C ILE A 370 7.23 -22.10 -32.21
N LEU A 371 6.53 -21.09 -32.71
CA LEU A 371 6.82 -19.67 -32.49
C LEU A 371 5.62 -18.98 -31.87
N ILE A 372 5.80 -18.38 -30.69
CA ILE A 372 4.79 -17.57 -30.01
C ILE A 372 5.02 -16.11 -30.36
N VAL A 373 4.00 -15.45 -30.88
CA VAL A 373 4.05 -14.03 -31.25
C VAL A 373 2.82 -13.27 -30.73
N PRO A 374 2.94 -11.94 -30.46
CA PRO A 374 1.81 -11.12 -30.11
C PRO A 374 0.65 -11.23 -31.10
N LYS A 375 -0.60 -11.29 -30.58
CA LYS A 375 -1.79 -11.22 -31.43
C LYS A 375 -2.11 -9.77 -31.76
N ILE A 376 -1.83 -9.35 -33.00
CA ILE A 376 -2.12 -8.00 -33.51
C ILE A 376 -3.31 -8.08 -34.45
N ILE A 377 -4.35 -7.27 -34.19
CA ILE A 377 -5.53 -7.15 -35.07
C ILE A 377 -5.46 -5.81 -35.80
N GLU A 378 -5.77 -5.83 -37.09
CA GLU A 378 -5.96 -4.63 -37.89
C GLU A 378 -7.43 -4.25 -37.95
N LYS A 379 -7.78 -3.01 -37.55
CA LYS A 379 -9.14 -2.44 -37.63
C LYS A 379 -9.18 -1.27 -38.58
#